data_60f619f0d9ed94e90a3b40aae2e3390a
#
_entry.id   60f619f0d9ed94e90a3b40aae2e3390a
#
_cell.length_a   1.000
_cell.length_b   1.000
_cell.length_c   1.000
_cell.angle_alpha   90.00
_cell.angle_beta   90.00
_cell.angle_gamma   90.00
#
_symmetry.space_group_name_H-M   'P 1'
#
loop_
_entity.id
_entity.type
_entity.pdbx_description
1 polymer ?
#
loop_
_entity_poly.entity_id
_entity_poly.type
_entity_poly.pdbx_seq_one_letter_code
_entity_poly.pdbx_strand_id
1 'polypeptide(L)'
;MAITKEIIEDKIEVVGDYKTIQRRTATVIKEGTEAKGYVELSRSFHRHALECVSSVKNDDDSWTHTDTDVSGESTEVQGIANAVWTDEVKEAKKLANESASI
;
A
#
# COMPACT_ATOMS: atom_id res chain seq x y z
N MET A 1 -9.29 33.88 8.26
CA MET A 1 -8.95 32.90 7.22
C MET A 1 -8.32 31.70 7.87
N ALA A 2 -8.88 30.53 7.64
CA ALA A 2 -8.39 29.29 8.22
C ALA A 2 -7.76 28.43 7.13
N ILE A 3 -6.57 27.90 7.42
CA ILE A 3 -5.88 26.96 6.54
C ILE A 3 -5.88 25.61 7.24
N THR A 4 -6.34 24.59 6.54
CA THR A 4 -6.41 23.22 7.06
C THR A 4 -5.62 22.29 6.18
N LYS A 5 -5.13 21.21 6.79
CA LYS A 5 -4.41 20.13 6.11
C LYS A 5 -5.19 18.83 6.31
N GLU A 6 -5.49 18.16 5.21
CA GLU A 6 -6.10 16.84 5.25
C GLU A 6 -5.18 15.82 4.60
N ILE A 7 -5.14 14.62 5.15
CA ILE A 7 -4.46 13.48 4.53
C ILE A 7 -5.54 12.46 4.20
N ILE A 8 -5.67 12.14 2.92
CA ILE A 8 -6.73 11.29 2.40
C ILE A 8 -6.11 10.11 1.66
N GLU A 9 -6.56 8.88 1.97
CA GLU A 9 -6.25 7.71 1.15
C GLU A 9 -7.18 7.77 -0.06
N ASP A 10 -6.67 8.28 -1.19
CA ASP A 10 -7.51 8.63 -2.32
C ASP A 10 -7.53 7.58 -3.44
N LYS A 11 -6.64 6.58 -3.36
CA LYS A 11 -6.59 5.55 -4.38
C LYS A 11 -5.95 4.27 -3.83
N ILE A 12 -6.56 3.13 -4.15
CA ILE A 12 -6.01 1.81 -3.86
C ILE A 12 -6.12 1.00 -5.16
N GLU A 13 -4.99 0.44 -5.61
CA GLU A 13 -4.94 -0.40 -6.80
C GLU A 13 -4.35 -1.76 -6.46
N VAL A 14 -4.84 -2.80 -7.13
CA VAL A 14 -4.25 -4.13 -7.10
C VAL A 14 -3.65 -4.37 -8.47
N VAL A 15 -2.34 -4.64 -8.52
CA VAL A 15 -1.59 -4.68 -9.78
C VAL A 15 -0.83 -5.99 -9.91
N GLY A 16 -0.92 -6.59 -11.09
CA GLY A 16 -0.09 -7.71 -11.50
C GLY A 16 -0.53 -9.06 -10.97
N ASP A 17 0.24 -10.08 -11.34
CA ASP A 17 -0.06 -11.49 -11.02
C ASP A 17 0.06 -11.78 -9.52
N TYR A 18 0.90 -11.03 -8.82
CA TYR A 18 1.14 -11.22 -7.39
C TYR A 18 0.31 -10.27 -6.53
N LYS A 19 -0.65 -9.60 -7.15
CA LYS A 19 -1.62 -8.72 -6.45
C LYS A 19 -0.94 -7.69 -5.55
N THR A 20 0.06 -7.00 -6.08
CA THR A 20 0.69 -5.89 -5.37
C THR A 20 -0.36 -4.81 -5.10
N ILE A 21 -0.49 -4.41 -3.85
CA ILE A 21 -1.42 -3.35 -3.48
C ILE A 21 -0.68 -2.03 -3.47
N GLN A 22 -1.12 -1.09 -4.32
CA GLN A 22 -0.57 0.25 -4.36
C GLN A 22 -1.56 1.21 -3.72
N ARG A 23 -1.12 1.87 -2.67
CA ARG A 23 -1.93 2.85 -1.94
C ARG A 23 -1.37 4.23 -2.21
N ARG A 24 -2.26 5.16 -2.55
CA ARG A 24 -1.89 6.55 -2.70
C ARG A 24 -2.59 7.38 -1.64
N THR A 25 -1.84 8.26 -0.97
CA THR A 25 -2.42 9.26 -0.09
C THR A 25 -2.23 10.63 -0.70
N ALA A 26 -3.23 11.48 -0.54
CA ALA A 26 -3.17 12.87 -0.95
C ALA A 26 -3.09 13.74 0.31
N THR A 27 -2.15 14.67 0.32
CA THR A 27 -2.10 15.74 1.31
C THR A 27 -2.69 16.98 0.67
N VAL A 28 -3.82 17.43 1.22
CA VAL A 28 -4.60 18.53 0.64
C VAL A 28 -4.54 19.72 1.60
N ILE A 29 -4.16 20.87 1.08
CA ILE A 29 -4.17 22.12 1.82
C ILE A 29 -5.37 22.93 1.34
N LYS A 30 -6.23 23.31 2.27
CA LYS A 30 -7.45 24.05 1.99
C LYS A 30 -7.49 25.34 2.76
N GLU A 31 -8.16 26.33 2.21
CA GLU A 31 -8.42 27.61 2.85
C GLU A 31 -9.93 27.85 2.86
N GLY A 32 -10.45 28.34 3.98
CA GLY A 32 -11.85 28.71 4.06
C GLY A 32 -12.47 28.44 5.42
N THR A 33 -13.79 28.48 5.43
CA THR A 33 -14.60 28.20 6.62
C THR A 33 -15.82 27.35 6.21
N GLU A 34 -16.44 26.68 7.17
CA GLU A 34 -17.67 25.92 6.90
C GLU A 34 -18.76 26.79 6.29
N ALA A 35 -18.89 28.03 6.77
CA ALA A 35 -19.95 28.94 6.32
C ALA A 35 -19.74 29.41 4.87
N LYS A 36 -18.50 29.55 4.43
CA LYS A 36 -18.16 30.06 3.10
C LYS A 36 -17.63 28.99 2.16
N GLY A 37 -17.48 27.76 2.65
CA GLY A 37 -16.88 26.67 1.92
C GLY A 37 -15.36 26.72 1.94
N TYR A 38 -14.74 25.68 1.42
CA TYR A 38 -13.29 25.53 1.37
C TYR A 38 -12.79 25.54 -0.07
N VAL A 39 -11.63 26.14 -0.28
CA VAL A 39 -10.94 26.12 -1.57
C VAL A 39 -9.64 25.36 -1.39
N GLU A 40 -9.41 24.38 -2.24
CA GLU A 40 -8.16 23.63 -2.24
C GLU A 40 -7.06 24.49 -2.81
N LEU A 41 -5.99 24.69 -2.03
CA LEU A 41 -4.85 25.50 -2.45
C LEU A 41 -3.76 24.66 -3.09
N SER A 42 -3.54 23.44 -2.60
CA SER A 42 -2.55 22.54 -3.15
C SER A 42 -2.87 21.09 -2.80
N ARG A 43 -2.33 20.17 -3.61
CA ARG A 43 -2.46 18.75 -3.39
C ARG A 43 -1.16 18.06 -3.76
N SER A 44 -0.64 17.27 -2.86
CA SER A 44 0.53 16.43 -3.12
C SER A 44 0.19 14.96 -2.85
N PHE A 45 0.94 14.06 -3.47
CA PHE A 45 0.64 12.64 -3.40
C PHE A 45 1.84 11.85 -2.88
N HIS A 46 1.54 10.82 -2.13
CA HIS A 46 2.52 9.84 -1.69
C HIS A 46 2.02 8.44 -2.05
N ARG A 47 2.87 7.64 -2.70
CA ARG A 47 2.54 6.28 -3.10
C ARG A 47 3.32 5.30 -2.25
N HIS A 48 2.66 4.21 -1.90
CA HIS A 48 3.23 3.13 -1.10
C HIS A 48 2.77 1.80 -1.66
N ALA A 49 3.70 0.90 -1.94
CA ALA A 49 3.38 -0.42 -2.49
C ALA A 49 3.57 -1.49 -1.41
N LEU A 50 2.63 -2.44 -1.37
CA LEU A 50 2.64 -3.57 -0.45
C LEU A 50 2.70 -4.86 -1.26
N GLU A 51 3.72 -5.67 -0.99
CA GLU A 51 3.83 -7.01 -1.56
C GLU A 51 3.26 -8.01 -0.57
N CYS A 52 2.71 -9.14 -1.05
CA CYS A 52 2.07 -10.11 -0.17
C CYS A 52 3.05 -10.86 0.73
N VAL A 53 4.29 -11.02 0.29
CA VAL A 53 5.34 -11.75 1.01
C VAL A 53 6.66 -11.04 0.82
N SER A 54 7.46 -10.96 1.88
CA SER A 54 8.86 -10.57 1.79
C SER A 54 9.74 -11.80 1.92
N SER A 55 10.89 -11.80 1.27
CA SER A 55 11.78 -12.96 1.23
C SER A 55 13.22 -12.52 1.44
N VAL A 56 13.93 -13.26 2.27
CA VAL A 56 15.34 -13.02 2.56
C VAL A 56 16.12 -14.30 2.35
N LYS A 57 17.23 -14.23 1.60
CA LYS A 57 18.14 -15.36 1.43
C LYS A 57 19.10 -15.40 2.60
N ASN A 58 19.17 -16.55 3.26
CA ASN A 58 20.04 -16.75 4.43
C ASN A 58 21.46 -17.14 3.99
N ASP A 59 22.39 -17.10 4.93
CA ASP A 59 23.81 -17.41 4.68
C ASP A 59 24.02 -18.86 4.20
N ASP A 60 23.12 -19.77 4.57
CA ASP A 60 23.18 -21.19 4.19
C ASP A 60 22.45 -21.49 2.88
N ASP A 61 22.12 -20.46 2.09
CA ASP A 61 21.37 -20.52 0.83
C ASP A 61 19.90 -20.91 0.97
N SER A 62 19.39 -21.06 2.19
CA SER A 62 17.95 -21.23 2.41
C SER A 62 17.24 -19.88 2.36
N TRP A 63 15.91 -19.92 2.28
CA TRP A 63 15.09 -18.72 2.22
C TRP A 63 14.16 -18.62 3.41
N THR A 64 14.00 -17.41 3.92
CA THR A 64 12.97 -17.09 4.91
C THR A 64 11.93 -16.21 4.24
N HIS A 65 10.70 -16.66 4.23
CA HIS A 65 9.55 -15.93 3.70
C HIS A 65 8.67 -15.46 4.84
N THR A 66 8.26 -14.21 4.79
CA THR A 66 7.43 -13.62 5.83
C THR A 66 6.21 -12.98 5.17
N ASP A 67 5.03 -13.35 5.65
CA ASP A 67 3.78 -12.72 5.19
C ASP A 67 3.78 -11.24 5.62
N THR A 68 3.34 -10.38 4.74
CA THR A 68 3.27 -8.95 5.02
C THR A 68 2.19 -8.67 6.04
N ASP A 69 2.56 -7.97 7.11
CA ASP A 69 1.63 -7.54 8.14
C ASP A 69 0.93 -6.25 7.70
N VAL A 70 -0.38 -6.32 7.55
CA VAL A 70 -1.19 -5.18 7.13
C VAL A 70 -2.00 -4.58 8.29
N SER A 71 -1.72 -4.98 9.52
CA SER A 71 -2.47 -4.53 10.69
C SER A 71 -2.42 -3.01 10.91
N GLY A 72 -1.37 -2.35 10.42
CA GLY A 72 -1.23 -0.90 10.49
C GLY A 72 -1.86 -0.16 9.31
N GLU A 73 -2.45 -0.88 8.35
CA GLU A 73 -3.08 -0.28 7.18
C GLU A 73 -4.56 0.01 7.43
N SER A 74 -5.17 0.76 6.50
CA SER A 74 -6.61 1.05 6.59
C SER A 74 -7.44 -0.23 6.50
N THR A 75 -8.69 -0.16 6.97
CA THR A 75 -9.63 -1.29 6.89
C THR A 75 -9.83 -1.75 5.45
N GLU A 76 -9.87 -0.82 4.52
CA GLU A 76 -10.02 -1.10 3.09
C GLU A 76 -8.82 -1.89 2.55
N VAL A 77 -7.60 -1.47 2.87
CA VAL A 77 -6.39 -2.16 2.45
C VAL A 77 -6.34 -3.55 3.08
N GLN A 78 -6.66 -3.69 4.36
CA GLN A 78 -6.69 -4.98 5.03
C GLN A 78 -7.69 -5.93 4.38
N GLY A 79 -8.89 -5.44 4.05
CA GLY A 79 -9.93 -6.23 3.39
C GLY A 79 -9.51 -6.68 1.99
N ILE A 80 -8.90 -5.81 1.22
CA ILE A 80 -8.39 -6.13 -0.12
C ILE A 80 -7.28 -7.19 -0.01
N ALA A 81 -6.31 -7.01 0.89
CA ALA A 81 -5.23 -7.96 1.10
C ALA A 81 -5.77 -9.35 1.45
N ASN A 82 -6.73 -9.42 2.35
CA ASN A 82 -7.35 -10.68 2.75
C ASN A 82 -8.07 -11.37 1.58
N ALA A 83 -8.63 -10.59 0.66
CA ALA A 83 -9.36 -11.12 -0.48
C ALA A 83 -8.43 -11.60 -1.61
N VAL A 84 -7.35 -10.85 -1.89
CA VAL A 84 -6.50 -11.10 -3.07
C VAL A 84 -5.20 -11.84 -2.78
N TRP A 85 -4.68 -11.79 -1.56
CA TRP A 85 -3.45 -12.49 -1.18
C TRP A 85 -3.78 -13.91 -0.71
N THR A 86 -4.17 -14.74 -1.66
CA THR A 86 -4.45 -16.15 -1.42
C THR A 86 -3.15 -16.94 -1.22
N ASP A 87 -3.26 -18.17 -0.72
CA ASP A 87 -2.09 -19.04 -0.57
C ASP A 87 -1.39 -19.28 -1.91
N GLU A 88 -2.15 -19.40 -2.99
CA GLU A 88 -1.61 -19.57 -4.34
C GLU A 88 -0.78 -18.36 -4.78
N VAL A 89 -1.29 -17.17 -4.53
CA VAL A 89 -0.60 -15.92 -4.86
C VAL A 89 0.68 -15.78 -4.05
N LYS A 90 0.63 -16.07 -2.76
CA LYS A 90 1.80 -16.02 -1.88
C LYS A 90 2.89 -17.02 -2.32
N GLU A 91 2.50 -18.24 -2.65
CA GLU A 91 3.46 -19.24 -3.12
C GLU A 91 4.10 -18.83 -4.44
N ALA A 92 3.33 -18.28 -5.38
CA ALA A 92 3.87 -17.77 -6.64
C ALA A 92 4.86 -16.62 -6.40
N LYS A 93 4.57 -15.73 -5.47
CA LYS A 93 5.46 -14.62 -5.12
C LYS A 93 6.76 -15.10 -4.48
N LYS A 94 6.68 -16.11 -3.61
CA LYS A 94 7.87 -16.73 -3.00
C LYS A 94 8.81 -17.27 -4.07
N LEU A 95 8.28 -18.00 -5.04
CA LEU A 95 9.06 -18.53 -6.15
C LEU A 95 9.67 -17.43 -7.01
N ALA A 96 8.90 -16.37 -7.29
CA ALA A 96 9.39 -15.23 -8.04
C ALA A 96 10.53 -14.50 -7.31
N ASN A 97 10.41 -14.33 -5.99
CA ASN A 97 11.44 -13.70 -5.18
C ASN A 97 12.74 -14.51 -5.17
N GLU A 98 12.63 -15.83 -5.08
CA GLU A 98 13.81 -16.72 -5.13
C GLU A 98 14.48 -16.68 -6.52
N SER A 99 13.69 -16.65 -7.58
CA SER A 99 14.20 -16.58 -8.95
C SER A 99 14.89 -15.25 -9.25
N ALA A 100 14.40 -14.16 -8.70
CA ALA A 100 14.92 -12.82 -8.95
C ALA A 100 16.32 -12.59 -8.35
N SER A 101 16.77 -13.45 -7.44
CA SER A 101 18.06 -13.35 -6.78
C SER A 101 19.20 -14.05 -7.51
N ILE A 102 18.92 -14.71 -8.60
CA ILE A 102 19.92 -15.47 -9.37
C ILE A 102 20.74 -14.55 -10.24
#